data_74065b79490c3495b8c992faeb6b9a80
#
_entry.id   74065b79490c3495b8c992faeb6b9a80
#
_cell.length_a   1.000
_cell.length_b   1.000
_cell.length_c   1.000
_cell.angle_alpha   90.00
_cell.angle_beta   90.00
_cell.angle_gamma   90.00
#
_symmetry.space_group_name_H-M   'P 1'
#
loop_
_entity.id
_entity.type
_entity.pdbx_description
1 polymer ?
#
loop_
_entity_poly.entity_id
_entity_poly.type
_entity_poly.pdbx_seq_one_letter_code
_entity_poly.pdbx_strand_id
1 'polypeptide(L)'
;MPIDVFMTQLSPTMTEGKIARWVKKEGDTLESGEVLVEIETDKATMEVEVIEEGTLHKIIAAEGALIAVGEAIAVIAEDDEDVAADYMPESAGEAPVLETTATADIPSSPEPVAQAIAIASSVPAAVEAIHEVDKVAVARAANDKRIXASPLARRXAXXKGINIAALKGTGPXGRIVXADIXKAAKRGIXLGASQSFMPTXIRPLPTGXMPYHXDXYDAIENXMMRKAISRRLVESKQQVPHXYLXXDVXMDRLMDLRAQLNESADGAFKLSVNDFXVKAVSKALVDVPAANASWTDTHTFQHKHAHISIAVAIEGGLITPVVRFSEQKGIVDISNEIKELAGKARKGALKPEEYTGGTFSISNLGMYGIKQFQAIVNPPEGAILAVGGTEERAVAENGQVLVKKMMTLTLSCDHRVVDGAVGAAFLNALKKHIECPASVLI
;
A
#
# COMPACT_ATOMS: atom_id res chain seq x y z
N MET A 1 4.93 -1.82 43.23
CA MET A 1 3.59 -1.63 42.59
C MET A 1 3.48 -2.62 41.41
N PRO A 2 2.31 -3.23 41.18
CA PRO A 2 2.21 -4.16 40.05
C PRO A 2 2.56 -3.46 38.76
N ILE A 3 3.27 -4.16 37.92
CA ILE A 3 3.78 -3.66 36.61
C ILE A 3 2.89 -4.25 35.52
N ASP A 4 2.20 -3.39 34.81
CA ASP A 4 1.33 -3.81 33.70
C ASP A 4 2.15 -3.97 32.43
N VAL A 5 2.10 -5.15 31.82
CA VAL A 5 2.74 -5.43 30.54
C VAL A 5 1.73 -5.17 29.41
N PHE A 6 2.05 -4.24 28.54
CA PHE A 6 1.16 -3.84 27.43
C PHE A 6 1.61 -4.44 26.10
N MET A 7 0.65 -4.66 25.20
CA MET A 7 0.94 -5.04 23.82
C MET A 7 1.74 -3.92 23.14
N THR A 8 3.04 -4.16 22.95
CA THR A 8 3.96 -3.18 22.34
C THR A 8 3.82 -3.21 20.82
N GLN A 9 4.08 -2.06 20.19
CA GLN A 9 4.07 -1.95 18.73
C GLN A 9 5.37 -2.54 18.16
N LEU A 10 5.32 -3.80 17.73
CA LEU A 10 6.49 -4.54 17.23
C LEU A 10 6.82 -4.24 15.76
N SER A 11 5.92 -3.54 15.05
CA SER A 11 6.19 -3.04 13.70
C SER A 11 5.47 -1.70 13.46
N PRO A 12 6.01 -0.81 12.61
CA PRO A 12 5.43 0.53 12.38
C PRO A 12 3.97 0.53 11.90
N THR A 13 3.52 -0.57 11.33
CA THR A 13 2.15 -0.72 10.79
C THR A 13 1.24 -1.56 11.68
N MET A 14 1.74 -2.03 12.81
CA MET A 14 1.00 -2.91 13.72
C MET A 14 -0.05 -2.12 14.52
N THR A 15 -1.29 -2.50 14.40
CA THR A 15 -2.42 -1.96 15.19
C THR A 15 -2.94 -2.97 16.19
N GLU A 16 -2.68 -4.25 15.98
CA GLU A 16 -3.09 -5.38 16.84
C GLU A 16 -2.10 -6.52 16.67
N GLY A 17 -1.96 -7.37 17.68
CA GLY A 17 -1.12 -8.57 17.65
C GLY A 17 -1.90 -9.77 18.20
N LYS A 18 -1.56 -10.96 17.72
CA LYS A 18 -2.16 -12.20 18.21
C LYS A 18 -1.15 -12.92 19.12
N ILE A 19 -1.57 -13.28 20.32
CA ILE A 19 -0.72 -14.07 21.24
C ILE A 19 -0.55 -15.47 20.60
N ALA A 20 0.65 -15.78 20.12
CA ALA A 20 0.94 -17.07 19.53
C ALA A 20 1.14 -18.14 20.62
N ARG A 21 1.98 -17.82 21.60
CA ARG A 21 2.27 -18.75 22.70
C ARG A 21 2.89 -17.99 23.89
N TRP A 22 2.48 -18.34 25.09
CA TRP A 22 3.16 -17.91 26.31
C TRP A 22 4.34 -18.83 26.60
N VAL A 23 5.53 -18.25 26.77
CA VAL A 23 6.77 -18.99 27.12
C VAL A 23 6.83 -19.20 28.63
N LYS A 24 6.32 -18.24 29.40
CA LYS A 24 6.26 -18.26 30.86
C LYS A 24 4.83 -18.46 31.34
N LYS A 25 4.69 -19.00 32.56
CA LYS A 25 3.38 -19.30 33.19
C LYS A 25 3.18 -18.42 34.41
N GLU A 26 1.93 -18.23 34.80
CA GLU A 26 1.60 -17.54 36.06
C GLU A 26 2.32 -18.20 37.23
N GLY A 27 3.02 -17.40 38.02
CA GLY A 27 3.88 -17.84 39.12
C GLY A 27 5.36 -18.01 38.77
N ASP A 28 5.73 -17.91 37.51
CA ASP A 28 7.16 -18.02 37.12
C ASP A 28 7.90 -16.71 37.43
N THR A 29 9.13 -16.84 37.90
CA THR A 29 10.04 -15.72 38.12
C THR A 29 10.60 -15.29 36.77
N LEU A 30 10.67 -13.99 36.56
CA LEU A 30 11.10 -13.35 35.31
C LEU A 30 12.39 -12.55 35.52
N GLU A 31 13.38 -12.78 34.68
CA GLU A 31 14.61 -11.99 34.63
C GLU A 31 14.61 -11.08 33.40
N SER A 32 15.21 -9.90 33.51
CA SER A 32 15.31 -8.96 32.39
C SER A 32 16.01 -9.59 31.19
N GLY A 33 15.40 -9.52 30.00
CA GLY A 33 15.90 -10.10 28.75
C GLY A 33 15.42 -11.53 28.47
N GLU A 34 14.60 -12.15 29.35
CA GLU A 34 13.98 -13.45 29.06
C GLU A 34 12.76 -13.26 28.17
N VAL A 35 12.50 -14.26 27.31
CA VAL A 35 11.32 -14.25 26.43
C VAL A 35 10.06 -14.56 27.26
N LEU A 36 9.12 -13.64 27.27
CA LEU A 36 7.84 -13.74 27.98
C LEU A 36 6.77 -14.41 27.12
N VAL A 37 6.60 -13.93 25.91
CA VAL A 37 5.50 -14.31 25.03
C VAL A 37 5.91 -14.17 23.56
N GLU A 38 5.41 -15.07 22.72
CA GLU A 38 5.54 -14.98 21.26
C GLU A 38 4.27 -14.35 20.69
N ILE A 39 4.42 -13.30 19.90
CA ILE A 39 3.31 -12.56 19.29
C ILE A 39 3.39 -12.68 17.77
N GLU A 40 2.32 -13.14 17.17
CA GLU A 40 2.15 -13.17 15.71
C GLU A 40 1.69 -11.78 15.25
N THR A 41 2.52 -11.15 14.40
CA THR A 41 2.24 -9.85 13.80
C THR A 41 1.88 -9.99 12.32
N ASP A 42 1.62 -8.88 11.67
CA ASP A 42 1.36 -8.83 10.22
C ASP A 42 2.61 -9.17 9.36
N LYS A 43 3.79 -9.30 9.98
CA LYS A 43 5.06 -9.57 9.27
C LYS A 43 5.69 -10.91 9.65
N ALA A 44 5.66 -11.24 10.93
CA ALA A 44 6.35 -12.43 11.47
C ALA A 44 5.88 -12.69 12.89
N THR A 45 6.22 -13.87 13.42
CA THR A 45 6.12 -14.12 14.86
C THR A 45 7.34 -13.49 15.52
N MET A 46 7.12 -12.69 16.53
CA MET A 46 8.16 -11.96 17.27
C MET A 46 8.10 -12.30 18.74
N GLU A 47 9.27 -12.42 19.34
CA GLU A 47 9.44 -12.67 20.77
C GLU A 47 9.43 -11.34 21.52
N VAL A 48 8.66 -11.27 22.60
CA VAL A 48 8.65 -10.13 23.52
C VAL A 48 9.40 -10.53 24.77
N GLU A 49 10.45 -9.77 25.06
CA GLU A 49 11.34 -9.99 26.20
C GLU A 49 10.84 -9.20 27.42
N VAL A 50 11.09 -9.75 28.59
CA VAL A 50 10.84 -9.10 29.88
C VAL A 50 11.79 -7.91 30.04
N ILE A 51 11.24 -6.74 30.37
CA ILE A 51 12.01 -5.53 30.62
C ILE A 51 12.34 -5.40 32.10
N GLU A 52 11.37 -5.71 32.96
CA GLU A 52 11.46 -5.52 34.43
C GLU A 52 11.34 -6.87 35.15
N GLU A 53 12.21 -7.09 36.11
CA GLU A 53 12.30 -8.32 36.90
C GLU A 53 11.11 -8.44 37.86
N GLY A 54 10.68 -9.67 38.13
CA GLY A 54 9.55 -9.92 39.06
C GLY A 54 8.95 -11.29 38.87
N THR A 55 7.75 -11.50 39.37
CA THR A 55 6.99 -12.75 39.22
C THR A 55 5.78 -12.50 38.32
N LEU A 56 5.54 -13.35 37.34
CA LEU A 56 4.35 -13.23 36.44
C LEU A 56 3.09 -13.54 37.30
N HIS A 57 2.40 -12.48 37.69
CA HIS A 57 1.24 -12.59 38.59
C HIS A 57 0.00 -13.12 37.86
N LYS A 58 -0.30 -12.55 36.69
CA LYS A 58 -1.53 -12.90 35.94
C LYS A 58 -1.36 -12.71 34.43
N ILE A 59 -1.87 -13.67 33.68
CA ILE A 59 -1.99 -13.58 32.23
C ILE A 59 -3.42 -13.10 31.89
N ILE A 60 -3.53 -11.92 31.27
CA ILE A 60 -4.81 -11.30 30.89
C ILE A 60 -5.23 -11.79 29.50
N ALA A 61 -4.27 -11.84 28.57
CA ALA A 61 -4.51 -12.22 27.19
C ALA A 61 -4.21 -13.72 26.99
N ALA A 62 -5.24 -14.51 26.70
CA ALA A 62 -5.09 -15.95 26.44
C ALA A 62 -4.36 -16.22 25.11
N GLU A 63 -3.72 -17.38 24.98
CA GLU A 63 -3.16 -17.83 23.71
C GLU A 63 -4.26 -17.83 22.62
N GLY A 64 -3.91 -17.31 21.44
CA GLY A 64 -4.85 -17.15 20.33
C GLY A 64 -5.65 -15.86 20.35
N ALA A 65 -5.60 -15.08 21.44
CA ALA A 65 -6.32 -13.81 21.54
C ALA A 65 -5.68 -12.72 20.66
N LEU A 66 -6.51 -11.92 20.02
CA LEU A 66 -6.12 -10.76 19.23
C LEU A 66 -6.26 -9.52 20.11
N ILE A 67 -5.16 -8.81 20.35
CA ILE A 67 -5.06 -7.71 21.32
C ILE A 67 -4.56 -6.45 20.59
N ALA A 68 -5.22 -5.32 20.81
CA ALA A 68 -4.81 -4.04 20.22
C ALA A 68 -3.52 -3.53 20.88
N VAL A 69 -2.70 -2.81 20.11
CA VAL A 69 -1.50 -2.15 20.63
C VAL A 69 -1.91 -1.17 21.74
N GLY A 70 -1.23 -1.27 22.90
CA GLY A 70 -1.53 -0.48 24.10
C GLY A 70 -2.49 -1.13 25.09
N GLU A 71 -3.07 -2.29 24.77
CA GLU A 71 -3.87 -3.04 25.75
C GLU A 71 -2.96 -3.91 26.63
N ALA A 72 -3.36 -4.10 27.90
CA ALA A 72 -2.60 -4.91 28.86
C ALA A 72 -2.73 -6.40 28.51
N ILE A 73 -1.59 -7.11 28.49
CA ILE A 73 -1.53 -8.54 28.20
C ILE A 73 -1.21 -9.40 29.44
N ALA A 74 -0.49 -8.83 30.42
CA ALA A 74 -0.12 -9.52 31.65
C ALA A 74 0.20 -8.52 32.75
N VAL A 75 0.29 -9.01 34.01
CA VAL A 75 0.69 -8.24 35.19
C VAL A 75 1.88 -8.94 35.83
N ILE A 76 2.93 -8.21 36.15
CA ILE A 76 4.13 -8.66 36.87
C ILE A 76 4.06 -8.05 38.29
N ALA A 77 4.29 -8.85 39.31
CA ALA A 77 4.44 -8.42 40.68
C ALA A 77 5.92 -8.36 41.05
N GLU A 78 6.36 -7.29 41.71
CA GLU A 78 7.70 -7.23 42.33
C GLU A 78 7.75 -8.24 43.50
N ASP A 79 8.94 -8.77 43.78
CA ASP A 79 9.13 -9.72 44.87
C ASP A 79 8.60 -9.15 46.21
N ASP A 80 7.85 -9.97 46.94
CA ASP A 80 7.20 -9.65 48.24
C ASP A 80 5.93 -8.76 48.15
N GLU A 81 5.33 -8.55 46.98
CA GLU A 81 4.09 -7.77 46.85
C GLU A 81 2.82 -8.65 46.72
N ASP A 82 1.88 -8.48 47.63
CA ASP A 82 0.62 -9.22 47.60
C ASP A 82 -0.39 -8.45 46.72
N VAL A 83 -0.37 -8.75 45.42
CA VAL A 83 -1.28 -8.12 44.45
C VAL A 83 -2.67 -8.77 44.60
N ALA A 84 -3.71 -7.96 44.72
CA ALA A 84 -5.08 -8.46 44.85
C ALA A 84 -5.47 -9.33 43.64
N ALA A 85 -6.06 -10.51 43.92
CA ALA A 85 -6.48 -11.45 42.87
C ALA A 85 -7.43 -10.84 41.82
N ASP A 86 -8.12 -9.77 42.19
CA ASP A 86 -9.07 -9.06 41.33
C ASP A 86 -8.44 -7.84 40.60
N TYR A 87 -7.11 -7.65 40.67
CA TYR A 87 -6.45 -6.52 40.02
C TYR A 87 -6.65 -6.58 38.49
N MET A 88 -7.13 -5.47 37.94
CA MET A 88 -7.29 -5.28 36.48
C MET A 88 -6.62 -3.96 36.09
N PRO A 89 -5.64 -3.97 35.19
CA PRO A 89 -4.98 -2.75 34.77
C PRO A 89 -5.93 -1.82 33.99
N GLU A 90 -5.74 -0.52 34.16
CA GLU A 90 -6.43 0.47 33.32
C GLU A 90 -5.77 0.45 31.93
N SER A 91 -6.55 0.41 30.85
CA SER A 91 -6.03 0.49 29.50
C SER A 91 -5.22 1.78 29.34
N ALA A 92 -4.02 1.67 28.81
CA ALA A 92 -3.18 2.83 28.55
C ALA A 92 -3.86 3.76 27.55
N GLY A 93 -4.25 4.93 27.98
CA GLY A 93 -4.61 6.01 27.06
C GLY A 93 -3.38 6.42 26.25
N GLU A 94 -3.61 6.95 25.07
CA GLU A 94 -2.62 7.34 24.02
C GLU A 94 -1.15 7.48 24.47
N ALA A 95 -0.27 6.71 23.83
CA ALA A 95 1.17 6.73 24.09
C ALA A 95 1.75 8.15 23.93
N PRO A 96 2.64 8.61 24.81
CA PRO A 96 3.26 9.92 24.67
C PRO A 96 4.16 9.97 23.43
N VAL A 97 3.87 10.89 22.54
CA VAL A 97 4.72 11.21 21.39
C VAL A 97 5.98 11.89 21.94
N LEU A 98 7.12 11.28 21.73
CA LEU A 98 8.41 11.89 22.05
C LEU A 98 8.62 13.13 21.16
N GLU A 99 8.43 14.30 21.72
CA GLU A 99 8.76 15.55 21.07
C GLU A 99 10.28 15.71 20.97
N THR A 100 10.82 15.58 19.76
CA THR A 100 12.18 16.03 19.49
C THR A 100 12.15 17.51 19.14
N THR A 101 12.52 18.32 20.07
CA THR A 101 12.75 19.76 19.85
C THR A 101 14.06 19.97 19.08
N ALA A 102 13.95 20.38 17.84
CA ALA A 102 15.06 20.94 17.10
C ALA A 102 14.64 22.31 16.53
N THR A 103 15.07 23.34 17.21
CA THR A 103 14.97 24.72 16.73
C THR A 103 16.05 25.00 15.69
N ALA A 104 15.66 25.38 14.49
CA ALA A 104 16.58 26.01 13.55
C ALA A 104 15.87 27.16 12.85
N ASP A 105 16.47 28.31 12.95
CA ASP A 105 16.06 29.59 12.34
C ASP A 105 16.03 29.54 10.82
N ILE A 106 14.98 30.09 10.25
CA ILE A 106 14.84 30.29 8.80
C ILE A 106 14.81 31.78 8.52
N PRO A 107 15.72 32.31 7.70
CA PRO A 107 15.58 33.69 7.23
C PRO A 107 14.67 33.79 6.00
N SER A 108 13.97 34.88 5.95
CA SER A 108 12.89 35.23 5.04
C SER A 108 13.27 35.43 3.56
N SER A 109 12.34 35.08 2.74
CA SER A 109 12.15 35.21 1.29
C SER A 109 12.35 36.59 0.68
N PRO A 110 12.59 36.66 -0.64
CA PRO A 110 11.98 37.71 -1.43
C PRO A 110 11.01 37.19 -2.51
N GLU A 111 10.04 38.05 -2.79
CA GLU A 111 8.89 37.81 -3.69
C GLU A 111 9.26 37.66 -5.18
N PRO A 112 8.37 37.06 -5.99
CA PRO A 112 8.59 36.86 -7.42
C PRO A 112 8.00 37.97 -8.28
N VAL A 113 8.71 38.27 -9.36
CA VAL A 113 8.24 39.19 -10.40
C VAL A 113 7.52 38.35 -11.49
N ALA A 114 6.27 38.71 -11.73
CA ALA A 114 5.47 38.09 -12.78
C ALA A 114 5.72 38.76 -14.12
N GLN A 115 6.02 37.96 -15.14
CA GLN A 115 5.87 38.43 -16.53
C GLN A 115 4.97 37.43 -17.28
N ALA A 116 3.84 37.98 -17.73
CA ALA A 116 2.88 37.26 -18.54
C ALA A 116 3.27 37.36 -20.02
N ILE A 117 3.30 36.22 -20.71
CA ILE A 117 3.35 36.18 -22.18
C ILE A 117 2.09 35.46 -22.64
N ALA A 118 1.23 36.24 -23.30
CA ALA A 118 0.03 35.70 -23.96
C ALA A 118 0.39 35.24 -25.38
N ILE A 119 0.12 34.01 -25.69
CA ILE A 119 0.11 33.53 -27.08
C ILE A 119 -1.28 32.99 -27.38
N ALA A 120 -1.94 33.67 -28.30
CA ALA A 120 -3.24 33.26 -28.83
C ALA A 120 -3.03 32.19 -29.91
N SER A 121 -3.74 31.10 -29.81
CA SER A 121 -3.80 30.11 -30.88
C SER A 121 -5.25 29.82 -31.24
N SER A 122 -5.56 30.12 -32.49
CA SER A 122 -6.84 29.86 -33.14
C SER A 122 -7.06 28.38 -33.43
N VAL A 123 -8.19 27.87 -33.05
CA VAL A 123 -8.65 26.53 -33.43
C VAL A 123 -9.76 26.68 -34.47
N PRO A 124 -9.70 26.00 -35.62
CA PRO A 124 -10.83 26.01 -36.56
C PRO A 124 -11.91 25.05 -36.11
N ALA A 125 -13.14 25.51 -36.18
CA ALA A 125 -14.33 24.73 -35.97
C ALA A 125 -14.58 23.81 -37.17
N ALA A 126 -14.81 22.58 -36.94
CA ALA A 126 -15.70 21.70 -37.71
C ALA A 126 -15.75 20.32 -37.05
N VAL A 127 -16.88 19.97 -36.51
CA VAL A 127 -17.68 18.81 -36.98
C VAL A 127 -19.01 18.84 -36.23
N GLU A 128 -20.07 19.11 -37.00
CA GLU A 128 -21.43 18.83 -36.61
C GLU A 128 -21.78 17.35 -36.83
N ALA A 129 -22.72 16.95 -36.03
CA ALA A 129 -23.62 15.79 -36.18
C ALA A 129 -23.08 14.41 -35.83
N ILE A 130 -23.54 13.92 -34.68
CA ILE A 130 -24.16 12.58 -34.64
C ILE A 130 -25.33 12.60 -33.61
N HIS A 131 -26.41 12.10 -34.09
CA HIS A 131 -27.77 11.97 -33.59
C HIS A 131 -28.04 11.49 -32.18
N GLU A 132 -29.17 11.99 -31.72
CA GLU A 132 -30.13 11.46 -30.75
C GLU A 132 -29.92 9.98 -30.35
N VAL A 133 -29.72 9.77 -29.08
CA VAL A 133 -29.99 8.49 -28.45
C VAL A 133 -31.01 8.73 -27.32
N ASP A 134 -32.00 7.93 -27.36
CA ASP A 134 -33.24 7.91 -26.59
C ASP A 134 -33.17 8.39 -25.14
N LYS A 135 -34.11 9.27 -24.84
CA LYS A 135 -34.56 9.59 -23.48
C LYS A 135 -35.17 8.36 -22.82
N VAL A 136 -34.34 7.61 -22.09
CA VAL A 136 -34.90 6.71 -21.10
C VAL A 136 -35.29 7.56 -19.90
N ALA A 137 -36.58 7.74 -19.75
CA ALA A 137 -37.18 8.41 -18.60
C ALA A 137 -36.90 7.57 -17.34
N VAL A 138 -35.89 7.97 -16.60
CA VAL A 138 -35.77 7.52 -15.23
C VAL A 138 -36.87 8.25 -14.45
N ALA A 139 -37.89 7.53 -14.06
CA ALA A 139 -38.92 8.03 -13.16
C ALA A 139 -38.25 8.31 -11.79
N ARG A 140 -37.80 9.53 -11.62
CA ARG A 140 -37.48 10.05 -10.30
C ARG A 140 -38.79 10.23 -9.57
N ALA A 141 -38.99 9.48 -8.52
CA ALA A 141 -40.05 9.74 -7.55
C ALA A 141 -39.79 11.13 -6.95
N ALA A 142 -40.46 12.12 -7.49
CA ALA A 142 -40.42 13.48 -7.01
C ALA A 142 -41.19 13.58 -5.70
N ASN A 143 -40.47 13.56 -4.59
CA ASN A 143 -40.99 14.10 -3.35
C ASN A 143 -40.22 15.37 -3.01
N ASP A 144 -40.22 16.31 -3.95
CA ASP A 144 -39.57 17.60 -3.83
C ASP A 144 -40.48 18.56 -3.08
N LYS A 145 -40.63 18.37 -1.76
CA LYS A 145 -41.21 19.39 -0.89
C LYS A 145 -40.23 20.57 -0.84
N ARG A 146 -40.48 21.59 -1.65
CA ARG A 146 -39.70 22.84 -1.61
C ARG A 146 -39.65 23.40 -0.19
N ILE A 147 -38.45 23.37 0.38
CA ILE A 147 -38.26 23.81 1.76
C ILE A 147 -38.42 25.34 1.81
N UNK A 148 -39.20 25.85 2.43
CA UNK A 148 -39.46 27.10 2.56
C UNK A 148 -38.73 27.68 3.62
N ALA A 149 -37.66 28.23 3.35
CA ALA A 149 -36.81 28.93 4.27
C ALA A 149 -36.57 30.38 3.82
N SER A 150 -36.46 31.28 4.81
CA SER A 150 -36.15 32.69 4.50
C SER A 150 -34.69 32.80 4.02
N PRO A 151 -34.35 33.80 3.18
CA PRO A 151 -32.95 34.02 2.73
C PRO A 151 -31.97 34.14 3.89
N LEU A 152 -32.37 34.76 4.97
CA LEU A 152 -31.55 34.94 6.18
C LEU A 152 -31.32 33.60 6.89
N ALA A 153 -32.35 32.76 6.98
CA ALA A 153 -32.25 31.41 7.58
C ALA A 153 -31.32 30.52 6.76
N ARG A 154 -31.37 30.64 5.41
CA ARG A 154 -30.47 29.87 4.54
C ARG A 154 -29.01 30.23 4.76
N ARG A 155 -28.71 31.53 4.85
CA ARG A 155 -27.36 32.01 5.18
C ARG A 155 -26.85 31.57 6.55
N UNK A 156 -27.69 31.53 7.52
CA UNK A 156 -27.41 31.16 8.78
C UNK A 156 -27.16 29.74 8.92
N ALA A 157 -27.91 29.07 8.31
CA ALA A 157 -27.70 27.64 8.23
C ALA A 157 -26.37 27.20 7.56
N UNK A 158 -26.14 27.87 6.68
CA UNK A 158 -25.00 27.69 6.06
C UNK A 158 -23.83 27.95 6.87
N UNK A 159 -23.94 28.85 7.57
CA UNK A 159 -22.97 29.32 8.38
C UNK A 159 -22.76 28.51 9.50
N LYS A 160 -23.53 27.94 9.97
CA LYS A 160 -23.55 27.06 11.16
C LYS A 160 -23.58 25.57 10.79
N GLY A 161 -23.54 25.23 9.52
CA GLY A 161 -23.56 23.85 9.07
C GLY A 161 -24.83 23.05 9.42
N ILE A 162 -25.97 23.73 9.51
CA ILE A 162 -27.23 23.11 9.93
C ILE A 162 -28.05 22.72 8.71
N ASN A 163 -28.44 21.42 8.65
CA ASN A 163 -29.31 20.94 7.58
C ASN A 163 -30.73 21.45 7.75
N ILE A 164 -31.13 22.41 6.89
CA ILE A 164 -32.45 23.04 6.94
C ILE A 164 -33.58 22.06 6.63
N ALA A 165 -33.30 20.97 5.91
CA ALA A 165 -34.35 19.95 5.59
C ALA A 165 -34.83 19.19 6.82
N ALA A 166 -34.00 19.14 7.88
CA ALA A 166 -34.32 18.46 9.14
C ALA A 166 -35.07 19.34 10.13
N LEU A 167 -35.33 20.61 9.78
CA LEU A 167 -35.93 21.57 10.68
C LEU A 167 -37.39 21.86 10.33
N LYS A 168 -38.23 21.97 11.38
CA LYS A 168 -39.61 22.40 11.22
C LYS A 168 -39.63 23.93 11.37
N GLY A 169 -40.08 24.62 10.35
CA GLY A 169 -40.21 26.08 10.35
C GLY A 169 -41.34 26.57 11.25
N THR A 170 -41.08 27.63 12.02
CA THR A 170 -42.09 28.27 12.89
C THR A 170 -42.61 29.59 12.32
N GLY A 171 -42.10 30.04 11.21
CA GLY A 171 -42.58 31.26 10.52
C GLY A 171 -43.88 31.03 9.69
N PRO A 172 -44.46 32.15 9.16
CA PRO A 172 -45.70 32.08 8.36
C PRO A 172 -45.60 31.07 7.20
N UNK A 173 -46.37 30.15 7.16
CA UNK A 173 -46.44 29.21 6.28
C UNK A 173 -45.65 28.06 6.43
N GLY A 174 -45.27 27.88 7.61
CA GLY A 174 -44.31 26.86 7.87
C GLY A 174 -42.89 27.20 7.42
N ARG A 175 -42.61 28.45 7.19
CA ARG A 175 -41.29 28.91 6.70
C ARG A 175 -40.25 28.83 7.81
N ILE A 176 -39.09 28.30 7.50
CA ILE A 176 -37.93 28.29 8.42
C ILE A 176 -37.32 29.69 8.49
N VAL A 177 -37.20 30.22 9.73
CA VAL A 177 -36.72 31.56 10.03
C VAL A 177 -35.43 31.48 10.90
N UNK A 178 -34.80 32.33 11.12
CA UNK A 178 -33.67 32.50 11.79
C UNK A 178 -33.66 32.01 13.10
N ALA A 179 -34.80 32.35 13.80
CA ALA A 179 -35.03 31.85 15.14
C ALA A 179 -34.94 30.33 15.22
N ASP A 180 -35.39 29.63 14.21
CA ASP A 180 -35.32 28.16 14.16
C ASP A 180 -33.89 27.66 14.04
N ILE A 181 -33.08 28.31 13.30
CA ILE A 181 -31.64 28.02 13.17
C ILE A 181 -30.89 28.24 14.52
N UNK A 182 -31.29 29.08 15.04
CA UNK A 182 -30.76 29.46 16.19
C UNK A 182 -31.08 28.57 17.22
N LYS A 183 -32.28 28.11 17.39
CA LYS A 183 -32.75 27.07 18.31
C LYS A 183 -32.07 25.74 18.04
N ALA A 184 -31.93 25.39 16.78
CA ALA A 184 -31.25 24.14 16.35
C ALA A 184 -29.77 24.15 16.78
N ALA A 185 -29.09 25.27 16.62
CA ALA A 185 -27.70 25.43 17.04
C ALA A 185 -27.52 25.28 18.56
N LYS A 186 -28.45 25.82 19.35
CA LYS A 186 -28.42 25.69 20.82
C LYS A 186 -28.74 24.28 21.32
N ARG A 187 -29.50 23.53 20.54
CA ARG A 187 -29.85 22.13 20.89
C ARG A 187 -28.79 21.12 20.50
N GLY A 188 -27.68 21.57 19.96
CA GLY A 188 -26.60 20.67 19.55
C GLY A 188 -27.01 19.69 18.47
N ILE A 189 -28.03 20.09 17.62
CA ILE A 189 -28.34 19.27 16.46
C ILE A 189 -27.18 19.43 15.49
N UNK A 190 -26.33 18.71 15.71
CA UNK A 190 -25.20 18.75 15.04
C UNK A 190 -25.45 18.52 13.72
N LEU A 191 -24.73 19.04 13.15
CA LEU A 191 -24.47 18.69 11.80
C LEU A 191 -24.99 17.30 11.52
N GLY A 192 -26.01 17.21 10.74
CA GLY A 192 -26.20 15.99 9.99
C GLY A 192 -24.83 15.73 9.37
N ALA A 193 -24.18 14.68 9.81
CA ALA A 193 -22.92 14.27 9.23
C ALA A 193 -23.08 14.40 7.73
N SER A 194 -22.29 15.25 7.10
CA SER A 194 -21.95 15.03 5.71
C SER A 194 -21.65 13.54 5.67
N GLN A 195 -22.51 12.77 5.03
CA GLN A 195 -22.07 11.45 4.64
C GLN A 195 -20.86 11.71 3.76
N SER A 196 -19.69 11.79 4.40
CA SER A 196 -18.47 11.53 3.67
C SER A 196 -18.82 10.26 2.93
N PHE A 197 -18.73 10.30 1.64
CA PHE A 197 -18.89 9.13 0.79
C PHE A 197 -17.70 8.24 1.17
N MET A 198 -17.84 7.55 2.31
CA MET A 198 -16.99 6.42 2.61
C MET A 198 -17.28 5.43 1.51
N PRO A 199 -16.31 5.10 0.67
CA PRO A 199 -16.54 4.02 -0.28
C PRO A 199 -17.02 2.82 0.54
N THR A 200 -18.20 2.32 0.15
CA THR A 200 -18.81 1.21 0.87
C THR A 200 -17.82 0.04 0.88
N UNK A 201 -17.14 -0.08 1.79
CA UNK A 201 -16.35 -0.97 1.88
C UNK A 201 -16.99 -2.10 1.62
N ILE A 202 -16.62 -2.83 0.79
CA ILE A 202 -17.12 -4.14 0.52
C ILE A 202 -16.90 -4.94 1.80
N ARG A 203 -17.92 -4.99 2.60
CA ARG A 203 -17.88 -5.81 3.80
C ARG A 203 -17.68 -7.26 3.39
N PRO A 204 -16.64 -7.90 3.93
CA PRO A 204 -16.54 -9.35 3.77
C PRO A 204 -17.82 -10.02 4.26
N LEU A 205 -18.22 -11.09 3.62
CA LEU A 205 -19.36 -11.88 4.08
C LEU A 205 -19.08 -12.33 5.53
N PRO A 206 -20.05 -12.13 6.46
CA PRO A 206 -19.87 -12.64 7.82
C PRO A 206 -19.64 -14.15 7.80
N THR A 207 -18.80 -14.62 8.72
CA THR A 207 -18.63 -16.06 8.98
C THR A 207 -20.01 -16.63 9.33
N GLY A 208 -20.55 -17.55 8.59
CA GLY A 208 -21.93 -18.07 8.71
C GLY A 208 -22.91 -17.56 7.66
N UNK A 209 -22.44 -16.85 6.90
CA UNK A 209 -23.22 -16.42 5.96
C UNK A 209 -22.89 -16.89 4.68
N MET A 210 -22.22 -17.81 4.76
CA MET A 210 -21.83 -18.45 3.50
C MET A 210 -23.02 -19.22 2.93
N PRO A 211 -23.31 -19.05 1.64
CA PRO A 211 -24.48 -19.69 1.02
C PRO A 211 -24.23 -21.18 0.66
N TYR A 212 -23.35 -21.84 1.38
CA TYR A 212 -22.91 -23.22 1.13
C TYR A 212 -23.11 -24.06 2.40
N HIS A 213 -23.37 -25.38 2.20
CA HIS A 213 -23.40 -26.31 3.33
C HIS A 213 -21.97 -26.54 3.88
N UNK A 214 -21.84 -26.74 4.89
CA UNK A 214 -20.67 -26.85 5.54
C UNK A 214 -19.77 -27.94 5.11
N ASP A 215 -20.36 -28.98 4.81
CA ASP A 215 -19.63 -30.09 4.22
C ASP A 215 -19.07 -29.84 2.79
N UNK A 216 -19.30 -28.73 2.39
CA UNK A 216 -18.91 -28.36 1.15
C UNK A 216 -17.65 -27.62 1.10
N TYR A 217 -17.11 -27.27 2.21
CA TYR A 217 -15.87 -26.50 2.27
C TYR A 217 -15.12 -26.74 3.59
N ASP A 218 -13.82 -26.54 3.55
CA ASP A 218 -12.98 -26.47 4.74
C ASP A 218 -12.76 -24.99 5.12
N ALA A 219 -13.07 -24.63 6.35
CA ALA A 219 -12.85 -23.29 6.87
C ALA A 219 -11.39 -23.16 7.37
N ILE A 220 -10.54 -22.47 6.60
CA ILE A 220 -9.13 -22.23 6.94
C ILE A 220 -9.00 -20.83 7.48
N GLU A 221 -8.48 -20.70 8.71
CA GLU A 221 -8.29 -19.38 9.33
C GLU A 221 -7.26 -18.54 8.57
N ASN A 222 -7.62 -17.30 8.36
CA ASN A 222 -6.71 -16.38 7.71
C ASN A 222 -5.63 -15.90 8.69
N UNK A 223 -4.45 -16.26 8.46
CA UNK A 223 -3.40 -15.83 9.08
C UNK A 223 -3.33 -14.41 9.03
N MET A 224 -2.58 -13.75 10.07
CA MET A 224 -2.37 -12.32 10.17
C MET A 224 -1.73 -11.72 8.91
N MET A 225 -0.71 -12.38 8.39
CA MET A 225 -0.07 -11.98 7.13
C MET A 225 -1.09 -11.88 5.98
N ARG A 226 -1.98 -12.87 5.83
CA ARG A 226 -3.01 -12.85 4.78
C ARG A 226 -4.00 -11.71 4.98
N LYS A 227 -4.38 -11.43 6.23
CA LYS A 227 -5.24 -10.27 6.57
C LYS A 227 -4.57 -8.95 6.21
N ALA A 228 -3.26 -8.79 6.51
CA ALA A 228 -2.48 -7.60 6.17
C ALA A 228 -2.36 -7.41 4.66
N ILE A 229 -2.05 -8.48 3.92
CA ILE A 229 -1.98 -8.47 2.45
C ILE A 229 -3.33 -8.03 1.86
N SER A 230 -4.43 -8.65 2.33
CA SER A 230 -5.78 -8.34 1.85
C SER A 230 -6.10 -6.85 2.06
N ARG A 231 -5.83 -6.31 3.24
CA ARG A 231 -6.07 -4.90 3.55
C ARG A 231 -5.28 -3.98 2.60
N ARG A 232 -3.98 -4.24 2.42
CA ARG A 232 -3.11 -3.43 1.54
C ARG A 232 -3.54 -3.50 0.06
N LEU A 233 -3.92 -4.69 -0.41
CA LEU A 233 -4.35 -4.85 -1.80
C LEU A 233 -5.69 -4.14 -2.06
N VAL A 234 -6.63 -4.23 -1.12
CA VAL A 234 -7.92 -3.51 -1.20
C VAL A 234 -7.66 -2.00 -1.21
N GLU A 235 -6.84 -1.51 -0.28
CA GLU A 235 -6.46 -0.09 -0.20
C GLU A 235 -5.86 0.41 -1.52
N SER A 236 -4.89 -0.33 -2.07
CA SER A 236 -4.27 0.02 -3.35
C SER A 236 -5.31 0.08 -4.48
N LYS A 237 -6.18 -0.93 -4.60
CA LYS A 237 -7.17 -0.96 -5.68
C LYS A 237 -8.27 0.10 -5.54
N GLN A 238 -8.55 0.56 -4.33
CA GLN A 238 -9.55 1.59 -4.08
C GLN A 238 -8.99 3.02 -4.22
N GLN A 239 -7.73 3.23 -3.84
CA GLN A 239 -7.14 4.58 -3.76
C GLN A 239 -6.27 4.95 -4.97
N VAL A 240 -5.64 3.96 -5.62
CA VAL A 240 -4.71 4.20 -6.74
C VAL A 240 -5.47 4.07 -8.07
N PRO A 241 -5.55 5.15 -8.87
CA PRO A 241 -6.10 5.06 -10.23
C PRO A 241 -5.08 4.40 -11.16
N HIS A 242 -5.22 3.12 -11.31
CA HIS A 242 -4.29 2.29 -12.07
C HIS A 242 -4.38 2.46 -13.60
N UNK A 243 -3.22 2.53 -14.50
CA UNK A 243 -3.04 2.51 -15.79
C UNK A 243 -2.31 1.36 -16.11
N TYR A 244 -2.61 0.88 -17.12
CA TYR A 244 -1.90 -0.34 -17.55
C TYR A 244 -1.37 -0.13 -18.96
N LEU A 245 -0.09 -0.37 -19.17
CA LEU A 245 0.59 -0.26 -20.47
C LEU A 245 1.35 -1.56 -20.78
N UNK A 246 1.40 -2.29 -21.93
CA UNK A 246 1.94 -3.45 -22.31
C UNK A 246 2.87 -3.23 -23.42
N UNK A 247 4.08 -3.94 -23.61
CA UNK A 247 4.97 -3.92 -24.59
C UNK A 247 5.48 -5.25 -24.79
N ASP A 248 5.65 -5.63 -25.94
CA ASP A 248 6.42 -6.85 -26.26
C ASP A 248 7.87 -6.49 -26.57
N VAL A 249 8.77 -7.34 -26.10
CA VAL A 249 10.23 -7.17 -26.25
C VAL A 249 10.90 -8.44 -26.81
N UNK A 250 11.87 -8.37 -27.61
CA UNK A 250 12.51 -9.30 -28.15
C UNK A 250 13.47 -9.76 -27.29
N MET A 251 13.67 -10.96 -26.96
CA MET A 251 14.57 -11.53 -25.96
C MET A 251 15.81 -12.23 -26.52
N ASP A 252 15.87 -12.43 -27.80
CA ASP A 252 16.93 -13.24 -28.42
C ASP A 252 18.34 -12.80 -28.02
N ARG A 253 18.66 -11.52 -28.19
CA ARG A 253 19.99 -10.98 -27.84
C ARG A 253 20.30 -11.10 -26.34
N LEU A 254 19.30 -10.86 -25.49
CA LEU A 254 19.48 -10.96 -24.04
C LEU A 254 19.73 -12.41 -23.63
N MET A 255 19.00 -13.35 -24.21
CA MET A 255 19.18 -14.78 -23.93
C MET A 255 20.55 -15.26 -24.38
N ASP A 256 21.02 -14.81 -25.54
CA ASP A 256 22.35 -15.14 -26.08
C ASP A 256 23.46 -14.55 -25.19
N LEU A 257 23.35 -13.26 -24.81
CA LEU A 257 24.33 -12.61 -23.92
C LEU A 257 24.37 -13.33 -22.56
N ARG A 258 23.19 -13.63 -21.99
CA ARG A 258 23.10 -14.35 -20.71
C ARG A 258 23.80 -15.72 -20.80
N ALA A 259 23.59 -16.46 -21.90
CA ALA A 259 24.23 -17.75 -22.10
C ALA A 259 25.75 -17.62 -22.14
N GLN A 260 26.27 -16.66 -22.93
CA GLN A 260 27.71 -16.37 -23.06
C GLN A 260 28.33 -15.99 -21.70
N LEU A 261 27.70 -15.10 -20.95
CA LEU A 261 28.18 -14.66 -19.63
C LEU A 261 28.21 -15.83 -18.63
N ASN A 262 27.16 -16.64 -18.62
CA ASN A 262 27.11 -17.82 -17.73
C ASN A 262 28.13 -18.89 -18.10
N GLU A 263 28.40 -19.08 -19.38
CA GLU A 263 29.44 -19.99 -19.86
C GLU A 263 30.83 -19.49 -19.45
N SER A 264 31.11 -18.19 -19.70
CA SER A 264 32.39 -17.58 -19.35
C SER A 264 32.66 -17.47 -17.85
N ALA A 265 31.62 -17.54 -17.02
CA ALA A 265 31.73 -17.42 -15.57
C ALA A 265 32.42 -18.63 -14.92
N ASP A 266 32.50 -19.77 -15.57
CA ASP A 266 33.09 -21.03 -15.06
C ASP A 266 32.61 -21.37 -13.63
N GLY A 267 31.33 -21.15 -13.37
CA GLY A 267 30.70 -21.44 -12.07
C GLY A 267 30.80 -20.32 -11.02
N ALA A 268 31.52 -19.23 -11.30
CA ALA A 268 31.69 -18.10 -10.38
C ALA A 268 30.35 -17.39 -10.10
N PHE A 269 29.47 -17.33 -11.09
CA PHE A 269 28.12 -16.78 -10.97
C PHE A 269 27.17 -17.44 -11.97
N LYS A 270 25.89 -17.27 -11.75
CA LYS A 270 24.85 -17.75 -12.67
C LYS A 270 23.73 -16.69 -12.74
N LEU A 271 23.67 -16.00 -13.89
CA LEU A 271 22.70 -14.93 -14.12
C LEU A 271 21.37 -15.49 -14.61
N SER A 272 20.29 -14.97 -14.07
CA SER A 272 18.90 -15.25 -14.48
C SER A 272 18.38 -14.13 -15.40
N VAL A 273 17.30 -14.39 -16.12
CA VAL A 273 16.59 -13.35 -16.88
C VAL A 273 16.12 -12.24 -15.96
N ASN A 274 15.71 -12.61 -14.73
CA ASN A 274 15.22 -11.64 -13.74
C ASN A 274 16.31 -10.62 -13.35
N ASP A 275 17.58 -11.04 -13.26
CA ASP A 275 18.70 -10.13 -12.93
C ASP A 275 18.83 -9.05 -14.01
N PHE A 276 18.72 -9.45 -15.26
CA PHE A 276 18.64 -8.51 -16.39
C PHE A 276 17.40 -7.62 -16.34
N UNK A 277 16.32 -8.10 -16.06
CA UNK A 277 15.19 -7.40 -15.97
C UNK A 277 15.29 -6.42 -14.95
N VAL A 278 15.90 -6.62 -13.66
CA VAL A 278 16.16 -5.64 -12.60
C VAL A 278 17.12 -4.55 -13.06
N LYS A 279 18.23 -4.94 -13.64
CA LYS A 279 19.22 -3.95 -14.10
C LYS A 279 18.67 -3.06 -15.23
N ALA A 280 17.90 -3.61 -16.18
CA ALA A 280 17.29 -2.84 -17.27
C ALA A 280 16.24 -1.84 -16.74
N VAL A 281 15.41 -2.25 -15.78
CA VAL A 281 14.46 -1.36 -15.08
C VAL A 281 15.21 -0.22 -14.38
N SER A 282 16.30 -0.54 -13.69
CA SER A 282 17.10 0.46 -12.97
C SER A 282 17.66 1.51 -13.93
N LYS A 283 18.18 1.09 -15.08
CA LYS A 283 18.67 1.99 -16.15
C LYS A 283 17.53 2.81 -16.75
N ALA A 284 16.39 2.18 -17.02
CA ALA A 284 15.22 2.87 -17.58
C ALA A 284 14.67 3.94 -16.63
N LEU A 285 14.76 3.71 -15.31
CA LEU A 285 14.37 4.71 -14.29
C LEU A 285 15.35 5.90 -14.24
N VAL A 286 16.64 5.64 -14.55
CA VAL A 286 17.63 6.73 -14.71
C VAL A 286 17.35 7.54 -15.99
N ASP A 287 17.01 6.86 -17.09
CA ASP A 287 16.67 7.52 -18.36
C ASP A 287 15.36 8.33 -18.26
N VAL A 288 14.41 7.85 -17.46
CA VAL A 288 13.07 8.48 -17.29
C VAL A 288 12.77 8.62 -15.80
N PRO A 289 13.40 9.61 -15.12
CA PRO A 289 13.25 9.78 -13.67
C PRO A 289 11.80 10.04 -13.21
N ALA A 290 10.96 10.61 -14.09
CA ALA A 290 9.54 10.84 -13.78
C ALA A 290 8.76 9.55 -13.50
N ALA A 291 9.24 8.39 -14.00
CA ALA A 291 8.63 7.09 -13.73
C ALA A 291 9.00 6.54 -12.33
N ASN A 292 10.01 7.14 -11.67
CA ASN A 292 10.49 6.73 -10.34
C ASN A 292 9.93 7.70 -9.29
N ALA A 293 8.62 7.62 -9.03
CA ALA A 293 7.93 8.63 -8.23
C ALA A 293 6.86 8.02 -7.30
N SER A 294 6.58 8.73 -6.23
CA SER A 294 5.55 8.38 -5.24
C SER A 294 4.58 9.55 -5.04
N TRP A 295 3.31 9.23 -4.82
CA TRP A 295 2.23 10.18 -4.58
C TRP A 295 2.01 10.44 -3.09
N THR A 296 1.82 11.71 -2.74
CA THR A 296 1.16 12.14 -1.50
C THR A 296 0.15 13.24 -1.85
N ASP A 297 -0.75 13.56 -0.96
CA ASP A 297 -1.79 14.56 -1.22
C ASP A 297 -1.20 15.97 -1.48
N THR A 298 0.02 16.22 -1.02
CA THR A 298 0.66 17.53 -1.13
C THR A 298 1.82 17.58 -2.13
N HIS A 299 2.48 16.43 -2.40
CA HIS A 299 3.68 16.39 -3.23
C HIS A 299 3.77 15.12 -4.06
N THR A 300 4.39 15.20 -5.23
CA THR A 300 4.96 14.05 -5.93
C THR A 300 6.44 13.98 -5.56
N PHE A 301 6.86 12.87 -4.95
CA PHE A 301 8.27 12.62 -4.65
C PHE A 301 8.91 11.87 -5.80
N GLN A 302 9.79 12.54 -6.55
CA GLN A 302 10.61 11.91 -7.58
C GLN A 302 11.89 11.41 -6.94
N HIS A 303 12.09 10.09 -6.96
CA HIS A 303 13.22 9.44 -6.28
C HIS A 303 14.51 9.62 -7.06
N LYS A 304 15.62 9.84 -6.34
CA LYS A 304 16.96 10.04 -6.94
C LYS A 304 17.66 8.72 -7.27
N HIS A 305 17.24 7.64 -6.64
CA HIS A 305 17.84 6.30 -6.78
C HIS A 305 16.77 5.26 -7.10
N ALA A 306 17.16 4.20 -7.79
CA ALA A 306 16.29 3.06 -8.07
C ALA A 306 16.45 2.00 -6.96
N HIS A 307 15.43 1.88 -6.12
CA HIS A 307 15.32 0.84 -5.11
C HIS A 307 14.24 -0.14 -5.57
N ILE A 308 14.66 -1.29 -6.10
CA ILE A 308 13.76 -2.22 -6.80
C ILE A 308 13.23 -3.28 -5.83
N SER A 309 11.92 -3.25 -5.58
CA SER A 309 11.19 -4.27 -4.83
C SER A 309 10.93 -5.47 -5.72
N ILE A 310 11.30 -6.66 -5.28
CA ILE A 310 11.13 -7.89 -6.07
C ILE A 310 10.11 -8.79 -5.37
N ALA A 311 9.00 -9.09 -6.05
CA ALA A 311 7.96 -9.94 -5.49
C ALA A 311 8.46 -11.39 -5.35
N VAL A 312 8.55 -11.89 -4.11
CA VAL A 312 8.98 -13.24 -3.78
C VAL A 312 7.82 -13.98 -3.09
N ALA A 313 7.39 -15.09 -3.70
CA ALA A 313 6.37 -15.94 -3.11
C ALA A 313 6.97 -16.70 -1.91
N ILE A 314 6.24 -16.69 -0.80
CA ILE A 314 6.57 -17.41 0.43
C ILE A 314 5.35 -18.21 0.90
N GLU A 315 5.54 -19.09 1.86
CA GLU A 315 4.41 -19.82 2.44
C GLU A 315 3.43 -18.82 3.08
N GLY A 316 2.18 -18.92 2.73
CA GLY A 316 1.11 -18.05 3.24
C GLY A 316 0.99 -16.68 2.57
N GLY A 317 1.88 -16.32 1.62
CA GLY A 317 1.77 -15.00 1.00
C GLY A 317 2.89 -14.59 0.05
N LEU A 318 3.18 -13.31 0.09
CA LEU A 318 4.17 -12.68 -0.78
C LEU A 318 4.87 -11.57 0.01
N ILE A 319 6.18 -11.45 -0.18
CA ILE A 319 6.98 -10.35 0.39
C ILE A 319 7.84 -9.73 -0.72
N THR A 320 8.21 -8.47 -0.55
CA THR A 320 8.91 -7.70 -1.58
C THR A 320 10.27 -7.17 -1.08
N PRO A 321 11.30 -8.03 -0.96
CA PRO A 321 12.64 -7.52 -0.63
C PRO A 321 13.13 -6.50 -1.65
N VAL A 322 13.99 -5.58 -1.20
CA VAL A 322 14.40 -4.38 -1.95
C VAL A 322 15.88 -4.44 -2.30
N VAL A 323 16.19 -4.47 -3.59
CA VAL A 323 17.56 -4.26 -4.10
C VAL A 323 17.81 -2.75 -4.17
N ARG A 324 18.64 -2.24 -3.26
CA ARG A 324 18.90 -0.80 -3.14
C ARG A 324 19.98 -0.33 -4.10
N PHE A 325 19.84 0.93 -4.57
CA PHE A 325 20.81 1.57 -5.47
C PHE A 325 21.16 0.68 -6.67
N SER A 326 20.13 0.04 -7.22
CA SER A 326 20.31 -0.98 -8.27
C SER A 326 20.93 -0.42 -9.55
N GLU A 327 20.73 0.88 -9.81
CA GLU A 327 21.35 1.59 -10.93
C GLU A 327 22.88 1.63 -10.82
N GLN A 328 23.41 1.63 -9.59
CA GLN A 328 24.86 1.73 -9.33
C GLN A 328 25.56 0.37 -9.26
N LYS A 329 24.78 -0.72 -9.13
CA LYS A 329 25.33 -2.08 -8.93
C LYS A 329 25.59 -2.79 -10.25
N GLY A 330 26.63 -3.61 -10.29
CA GLY A 330 26.89 -4.57 -11.37
C GLY A 330 25.82 -5.66 -11.39
N ILE A 331 25.60 -6.29 -12.56
CA ILE A 331 24.56 -7.32 -12.69
C ILE A 331 24.85 -8.55 -11.81
N VAL A 332 26.12 -8.86 -11.57
CA VAL A 332 26.52 -9.99 -10.71
C VAL A 332 26.17 -9.69 -9.23
N ASP A 333 26.40 -8.45 -8.80
CA ASP A 333 26.07 -8.01 -7.43
C ASP A 333 24.54 -8.05 -7.22
N ILE A 334 23.78 -7.56 -8.22
CA ILE A 334 22.31 -7.63 -8.21
C ILE A 334 21.86 -9.09 -8.08
N SER A 335 22.43 -10.00 -8.90
CA SER A 335 22.08 -11.43 -8.87
C SER A 335 22.33 -12.06 -7.51
N ASN A 336 23.48 -11.76 -6.89
CA ASN A 336 23.86 -12.28 -5.58
C ASN A 336 22.93 -11.75 -4.48
N GLU A 337 22.65 -10.45 -4.48
CA GLU A 337 21.75 -9.80 -3.53
C GLU A 337 20.33 -10.35 -3.65
N ILE A 338 19.81 -10.53 -4.87
CA ILE A 338 18.48 -11.14 -5.10
C ILE A 338 18.41 -12.54 -4.48
N LYS A 339 19.44 -13.38 -4.71
CA LYS A 339 19.49 -14.74 -4.18
C LYS A 339 19.52 -14.74 -2.65
N GLU A 340 20.34 -13.87 -2.06
CA GLU A 340 20.44 -13.71 -0.60
C GLU A 340 19.08 -13.29 -0.01
N LEU A 341 18.49 -12.21 -0.53
CA LEU A 341 17.22 -11.67 -0.06
C LEU A 341 16.07 -12.68 -0.23
N ALA A 342 16.02 -13.38 -1.38
CA ALA A 342 15.01 -14.42 -1.62
C ALA A 342 15.20 -15.62 -0.67
N GLY A 343 16.44 -15.96 -0.34
CA GLY A 343 16.77 -16.99 0.64
C GLY A 343 16.29 -16.62 2.04
N LYS A 344 16.56 -15.40 2.47
CA LYS A 344 16.06 -14.85 3.75
C LYS A 344 14.52 -14.78 3.77
N ALA A 345 13.91 -14.35 2.66
CA ALA A 345 12.45 -14.27 2.53
C ALA A 345 11.76 -15.61 2.81
N ARG A 346 12.24 -16.69 2.18
CA ARG A 346 11.67 -18.04 2.35
C ARG A 346 11.86 -18.62 3.76
N LYS A 347 12.86 -18.13 4.49
CA LYS A 347 13.14 -18.53 5.88
C LYS A 347 12.45 -17.64 6.91
N GLY A 348 11.75 -16.58 6.47
CA GLY A 348 11.14 -15.60 7.37
C GLY A 348 12.16 -14.74 8.12
N ALA A 349 13.37 -14.60 7.57
CA ALA A 349 14.52 -13.95 8.24
C ALA A 349 14.86 -12.56 7.67
N LEU A 350 13.95 -11.97 6.87
CA LEU A 350 14.13 -10.61 6.36
C LEU A 350 13.90 -9.59 7.47
N LYS A 351 14.80 -8.63 7.58
CA LYS A 351 14.64 -7.49 8.48
C LYS A 351 13.72 -6.42 7.84
N PRO A 352 13.02 -5.61 8.63
CA PRO A 352 12.13 -4.56 8.08
C PRO A 352 12.80 -3.66 7.04
N GLU A 353 14.05 -3.26 7.28
CA GLU A 353 14.81 -2.44 6.32
C GLU A 353 15.11 -3.14 5.00
N GLU A 354 15.00 -4.47 4.91
CA GLU A 354 15.26 -5.23 3.69
C GLU A 354 14.04 -5.33 2.77
N TYR A 355 12.81 -5.02 3.28
CA TYR A 355 11.58 -5.09 2.46
C TYR A 355 10.73 -3.81 2.50
N THR A 356 11.26 -2.71 3.04
CA THR A 356 10.58 -1.41 3.01
C THR A 356 11.42 -0.40 2.24
N GLY A 357 10.80 0.66 1.74
CA GLY A 357 11.52 1.76 1.08
C GLY A 357 11.93 1.47 -0.36
N GLY A 358 11.23 0.57 -1.04
CA GLY A 358 11.34 0.42 -2.48
C GLY A 358 10.72 1.61 -3.21
N THR A 359 11.18 1.87 -4.43
CA THR A 359 10.66 2.97 -5.26
C THR A 359 9.92 2.47 -6.50
N PHE A 360 10.15 1.20 -6.86
CA PHE A 360 9.55 0.56 -8.05
C PHE A 360 9.54 -0.95 -7.82
N SER A 361 8.44 -1.62 -8.18
CA SER A 361 8.30 -3.08 -8.00
C SER A 361 8.44 -3.87 -9.30
N ILE A 362 8.94 -5.11 -9.18
CA ILE A 362 8.93 -6.10 -10.26
C ILE A 362 8.25 -7.37 -9.75
N SER A 363 7.26 -7.85 -10.50
CA SER A 363 6.59 -9.14 -10.27
C SER A 363 6.79 -10.03 -11.49
N ASN A 364 7.42 -11.18 -11.31
CA ASN A 364 7.76 -12.10 -12.40
C ASN A 364 7.02 -13.43 -12.24
N LEU A 365 6.11 -13.72 -13.16
CA LEU A 365 5.37 -14.99 -13.22
C LEU A 365 5.71 -15.81 -14.48
N GLY A 366 6.77 -15.42 -15.20
CA GLY A 366 7.22 -16.13 -16.40
C GLY A 366 7.58 -17.58 -16.15
N MET A 367 8.14 -17.89 -14.97
CA MET A 367 8.50 -19.27 -14.60
C MET A 367 7.27 -20.18 -14.45
N TYR A 368 6.08 -19.62 -14.28
CA TYR A 368 4.82 -20.36 -14.20
C TYR A 368 4.10 -20.48 -15.56
N GLY A 369 4.74 -20.02 -16.64
CA GLY A 369 4.16 -20.06 -17.98
C GLY A 369 3.10 -19.00 -18.24
N ILE A 370 3.01 -17.98 -17.38
CA ILE A 370 2.05 -16.88 -17.54
C ILE A 370 2.58 -15.92 -18.61
N LYS A 371 1.86 -15.80 -19.71
CA LYS A 371 2.23 -14.94 -20.84
C LYS A 371 2.17 -13.45 -20.47
N GLN A 372 1.10 -13.04 -19.79
CA GLN A 372 0.81 -11.64 -19.46
C GLN A 372 -0.10 -11.58 -18.25
N PHE A 373 0.12 -10.59 -17.39
CA PHE A 373 -0.77 -10.29 -16.26
C PHE A 373 -0.63 -8.83 -15.87
N GLN A 374 -1.55 -8.36 -15.06
CA GLN A 374 -1.54 -7.00 -14.52
C GLN A 374 -1.32 -7.10 -13.01
N ALA A 375 -0.20 -6.57 -12.54
CA ALA A 375 0.10 -6.53 -11.10
C ALA A 375 -0.63 -5.35 -10.43
N ILE A 376 -0.93 -5.49 -9.16
CA ILE A 376 -1.49 -4.41 -8.34
C ILE A 376 -0.32 -3.54 -7.84
N VAL A 377 -0.42 -2.22 -8.00
CA VAL A 377 0.58 -1.27 -7.52
C VAL A 377 0.72 -1.42 -6.00
N ASN A 378 1.95 -1.34 -5.49
CA ASN A 378 2.30 -1.45 -4.07
C ASN A 378 2.64 -0.06 -3.50
N PRO A 379 1.67 0.71 -3.00
CA PRO A 379 1.99 2.04 -2.47
C PRO A 379 3.02 1.98 -1.33
N PRO A 380 3.90 3.00 -1.20
CA PRO A 380 3.90 4.28 -1.92
C PRO A 380 4.62 4.27 -3.29
N GLU A 381 5.05 3.11 -3.79
CA GLU A 381 5.67 3.01 -5.11
C GLU A 381 4.68 3.41 -6.21
N GLY A 382 5.13 4.20 -7.18
CA GLY A 382 4.27 4.71 -8.26
C GLY A 382 4.00 3.72 -9.39
N ALA A 383 4.77 2.61 -9.46
CA ALA A 383 4.59 1.64 -10.54
C ALA A 383 5.15 0.25 -10.20
N ILE A 384 4.62 -0.75 -10.89
CA ILE A 384 5.06 -2.14 -10.83
C ILE A 384 5.10 -2.74 -12.23
N LEU A 385 6.18 -3.44 -12.55
CA LEU A 385 6.37 -4.16 -13.81
C LEU A 385 6.01 -5.62 -13.65
N ALA A 386 5.01 -6.09 -14.38
CA ALA A 386 4.65 -7.50 -14.50
C ALA A 386 5.42 -8.11 -15.66
N VAL A 387 6.20 -9.16 -15.37
CA VAL A 387 7.08 -9.84 -16.32
C VAL A 387 6.48 -11.20 -16.67
N GLY A 388 6.10 -11.37 -17.95
CA GLY A 388 5.59 -12.63 -18.48
C GLY A 388 6.69 -13.59 -18.88
N GLY A 389 6.30 -14.79 -19.30
CA GLY A 389 7.22 -15.82 -19.80
C GLY A 389 7.80 -15.47 -21.17
N THR A 390 9.02 -15.91 -21.41
CA THR A 390 9.62 -15.87 -22.75
C THR A 390 9.11 -17.08 -23.56
N GLU A 391 8.55 -16.80 -24.73
CA GLU A 391 8.02 -17.84 -25.64
C GLU A 391 8.36 -17.49 -27.11
N GLU A 392 8.41 -18.52 -27.95
CA GLU A 392 8.57 -18.32 -29.37
C GLU A 392 7.26 -17.82 -30.00
N ARG A 393 7.36 -16.73 -30.75
CA ARG A 393 6.20 -16.13 -31.44
C ARG A 393 6.57 -15.81 -32.88
N ALA A 394 5.60 -15.95 -33.78
CA ALA A 394 5.72 -15.47 -35.19
C ALA A 394 5.56 -13.95 -35.17
N VAL A 395 6.57 -13.24 -35.61
CA VAL A 395 6.57 -11.77 -35.71
C VAL A 395 6.87 -11.33 -37.16
N ALA A 396 6.19 -10.28 -37.60
CA ALA A 396 6.46 -9.68 -38.92
C ALA A 396 7.60 -8.65 -38.79
N GLU A 397 8.67 -8.88 -39.49
CA GLU A 397 9.84 -7.99 -39.52
C GLU A 397 10.33 -7.84 -40.98
N ASN A 398 10.41 -6.60 -41.48
CA ASN A 398 10.83 -6.27 -42.85
C ASN A 398 10.05 -7.05 -43.91
N GLY A 399 8.74 -7.24 -43.68
CA GLY A 399 7.87 -7.94 -44.64
C GLY A 399 7.98 -9.47 -44.63
N GLN A 400 8.73 -10.03 -43.68
CA GLN A 400 8.89 -11.48 -43.48
C GLN A 400 8.33 -11.91 -42.14
N VAL A 401 7.85 -13.14 -42.05
CA VAL A 401 7.43 -13.75 -40.78
C VAL A 401 8.62 -14.52 -40.21
N LEU A 402 9.08 -14.11 -39.05
CA LEU A 402 10.21 -14.71 -38.36
C LEU A 402 9.74 -15.27 -37.01
N VAL A 403 10.36 -16.35 -36.56
CA VAL A 403 10.15 -16.87 -35.18
C VAL A 403 11.18 -16.18 -34.27
N LYS A 404 10.68 -15.50 -33.23
CA LYS A 404 11.50 -14.76 -32.27
C LYS A 404 11.11 -15.16 -30.85
N LYS A 405 12.07 -15.10 -29.95
CA LYS A 405 11.80 -15.23 -28.50
C LYS A 405 11.23 -13.90 -28.00
N MET A 406 9.99 -13.92 -27.61
CA MET A 406 9.24 -12.72 -27.19
C MET A 406 8.83 -12.81 -25.72
N MET A 407 8.81 -11.69 -25.05
CA MET A 407 8.31 -11.54 -23.68
C MET A 407 7.34 -10.37 -23.64
N THR A 408 6.22 -10.53 -22.94
CA THR A 408 5.28 -9.44 -22.70
C THR A 408 5.54 -8.83 -21.33
N LEU A 409 5.69 -7.52 -21.32
CA LEU A 409 5.85 -6.70 -20.11
C LEU A 409 4.60 -5.84 -19.93
N THR A 410 4.06 -5.81 -18.73
CA THR A 410 2.92 -4.96 -18.40
C THR A 410 3.30 -4.04 -17.23
N LEU A 411 3.25 -2.75 -17.48
CA LEU A 411 3.45 -1.72 -16.46
C LEU A 411 2.08 -1.37 -15.87
N SER A 412 1.90 -1.56 -14.57
CA SER A 412 0.80 -0.99 -13.80
C SER A 412 1.33 0.23 -13.09
N CYS A 413 0.68 1.37 -13.22
CA CYS A 413 1.17 2.61 -12.61
C CYS A 413 0.04 3.40 -11.94
N ASP A 414 0.42 4.16 -10.93
CA ASP A 414 -0.42 5.17 -10.30
C ASP A 414 -0.52 6.37 -11.25
N HIS A 415 -1.68 6.53 -11.90
CA HIS A 415 -1.86 7.55 -12.93
C HIS A 415 -1.76 8.98 -12.40
N ARG A 416 -1.71 9.16 -11.08
CA ARG A 416 -1.50 10.48 -10.45
C ARG A 416 -0.05 10.94 -10.59
N VAL A 417 0.92 10.01 -10.67
CA VAL A 417 2.36 10.33 -10.79
C VAL A 417 2.97 9.82 -12.09
N VAL A 418 2.51 8.70 -12.62
CA VAL A 418 3.02 8.11 -13.87
C VAL A 418 1.86 8.07 -14.87
N ASP A 419 1.76 9.09 -15.70
CA ASP A 419 0.74 9.17 -16.76
C ASP A 419 1.12 8.31 -17.97
N GLY A 420 0.25 8.30 -18.98
CA GLY A 420 0.45 7.51 -20.20
C GLY A 420 1.73 7.86 -20.96
N ALA A 421 2.11 9.13 -20.99
CA ALA A 421 3.32 9.59 -21.70
C ALA A 421 4.59 9.17 -20.96
N VAL A 422 4.63 9.36 -19.65
CA VAL A 422 5.75 8.95 -18.78
C VAL A 422 5.90 7.42 -18.80
N GLY A 423 4.80 6.68 -18.66
CA GLY A 423 4.82 5.22 -18.70
C GLY A 423 5.29 4.66 -20.04
N ALA A 424 4.84 5.28 -21.15
CA ALA A 424 5.28 4.90 -22.51
C ALA A 424 6.78 5.21 -22.71
N ALA A 425 7.26 6.37 -22.26
CA ALA A 425 8.68 6.72 -22.32
C ALA A 425 9.53 5.70 -21.52
N PHE A 426 9.09 5.36 -20.32
CA PHE A 426 9.75 4.34 -19.49
C PHE A 426 9.81 2.97 -20.18
N LEU A 427 8.67 2.50 -20.73
CA LEU A 427 8.63 1.21 -21.41
C LEU A 427 9.50 1.19 -22.67
N ASN A 428 9.59 2.30 -23.39
CA ASN A 428 10.48 2.44 -24.57
C ASN A 428 11.96 2.38 -24.14
N ALA A 429 12.34 3.07 -23.05
CA ALA A 429 13.69 3.00 -22.50
C ALA A 429 14.01 1.58 -22.04
N LEU A 430 13.08 0.94 -21.33
CA LEU A 430 13.22 -0.44 -20.85
C LEU A 430 13.39 -1.42 -22.03
N LYS A 431 12.56 -1.29 -23.07
CA LYS A 431 12.66 -2.10 -24.30
C LYS A 431 14.03 -1.98 -24.93
N LYS A 432 14.55 -0.75 -25.05
CA LYS A 432 15.89 -0.48 -25.60
C LYS A 432 16.97 -1.23 -24.80
N HIS A 433 16.91 -1.20 -23.47
CA HIS A 433 17.89 -1.88 -22.61
C HIS A 433 17.78 -3.41 -22.69
N ILE A 434 16.58 -3.95 -22.87
CA ILE A 434 16.36 -5.40 -23.02
C ILE A 434 16.83 -5.89 -24.39
N GLU A 435 16.46 -5.16 -25.47
CA GLU A 435 16.80 -5.55 -26.86
C GLU A 435 18.23 -5.22 -27.23
N CYS A 436 18.90 -4.35 -26.47
CA CYS A 436 20.32 -4.01 -26.58
C CYS A 436 21.02 -4.25 -25.24
N PRO A 437 21.10 -5.51 -24.80
CA PRO A 437 21.46 -5.83 -23.40
C PRO A 437 22.91 -5.48 -23.02
N ALA A 438 23.78 -5.23 -23.96
CA ALA A 438 25.13 -4.71 -23.67
C ALA A 438 25.06 -3.34 -22.94
N SER A 439 24.00 -2.56 -23.19
CA SER A 439 23.80 -1.25 -22.53
C SER A 439 23.62 -1.33 -21.02
N VAL A 440 23.19 -2.48 -20.47
CA VAL A 440 23.02 -2.63 -19.02
C VAL A 440 24.32 -2.99 -18.29
N LEU A 441 25.36 -3.35 -19.06
CA LEU A 441 26.68 -3.73 -18.49
C LEU A 441 27.58 -2.50 -18.27
N ILE A 442 27.19 -1.34 -18.84
CA ILE A 442 28.00 -0.11 -18.79
C ILE A 442 27.52 0.84 -17.70
#